data_9fb2a2128902ce2c5d01461cb9f9c76c
#
_entry.id   9fb2a2128902ce2c5d01461cb9f9c76c
#
_cell.length_a   1.000
_cell.length_b   1.000
_cell.length_c   1.000
_cell.angle_alpha   90.00
_cell.angle_beta   90.00
_cell.angle_gamma   90.00
#
_symmetry.space_group_name_H-M   'P 1'
#
loop_
_entity.id
_entity.type
_entity.pdbx_description
1 polymer ?
#
loop_
_entity_poly.entity_id
_entity_poly.type
_entity_poly.pdbx_seq_one_letter_code
_entity_poly.pdbx_strand_id
1 'polypeptide(L)'
;MSSIALVTGGNRGIGLAIAHSLKAAGHDVVVTYRSGTPPQGFKSVQMDVTNTESVDAGFASIEEQWGSPEIIVANAGITKDGLVMRMSDEDFESVIDANLTGAFRVARRATKGLLKLKRGRLIFVGSVVGAVGSAGQVNYSSYIQINIIFLYDNIKKN
;
A
#
# COMPACT_ATOMS: atom_id res chain seq x y z
N MET A 1 -12.86 1.84 20.26
CA MET A 1 -13.48 2.57 19.14
C MET A 1 -13.00 1.92 17.86
N SER A 2 -13.90 1.63 16.94
CA SER A 2 -13.55 1.10 15.63
C SER A 2 -12.85 2.20 14.82
N SER A 3 -11.65 1.92 14.31
CA SER A 3 -10.92 2.82 13.40
C SER A 3 -11.12 2.35 11.97
N ILE A 4 -11.15 3.29 11.03
CA ILE A 4 -11.16 2.94 9.60
C ILE A 4 -9.75 2.52 9.20
N ALA A 5 -9.65 1.32 8.63
CA ALA A 5 -8.41 0.76 8.11
C ALA A 5 -8.49 0.63 6.59
N LEU A 6 -7.49 1.17 5.90
CA LEU A 6 -7.33 1.07 4.46
C LEU A 6 -6.23 0.07 4.12
N VAL A 7 -6.52 -0.92 3.26
CA VAL A 7 -5.51 -1.86 2.75
C VAL A 7 -5.44 -1.74 1.23
N THR A 8 -4.30 -1.27 0.72
CA THR A 8 -4.11 -1.20 -0.73
C THR A 8 -3.78 -2.57 -1.31
N GLY A 9 -4.37 -2.90 -2.48
CA GLY A 9 -4.24 -4.24 -3.06
C GLY A 9 -4.86 -5.33 -2.18
N GLY A 10 -5.95 -5.00 -1.45
CA GLY A 10 -6.59 -5.89 -0.49
C GLY A 10 -7.58 -6.89 -1.08
N ASN A 11 -7.67 -7.01 -2.40
CA ASN A 11 -8.62 -7.93 -3.05
C ASN A 11 -8.13 -9.38 -3.18
N ARG A 12 -6.86 -9.65 -2.86
CA ARG A 12 -6.25 -10.99 -2.91
C ARG A 12 -5.00 -11.12 -2.04
N GLY A 13 -4.53 -12.36 -1.88
CA GLY A 13 -3.22 -12.67 -1.30
C GLY A 13 -3.01 -12.08 0.08
N ILE A 14 -1.81 -11.53 0.32
CA ILE A 14 -1.39 -10.97 1.61
C ILE A 14 -2.31 -9.80 2.03
N GLY A 15 -2.64 -8.90 1.10
CA GLY A 15 -3.51 -7.77 1.39
C GLY A 15 -4.89 -8.19 1.88
N LEU A 16 -5.48 -9.22 1.29
CA LEU A 16 -6.77 -9.77 1.73
C LEU A 16 -6.66 -10.43 3.11
N ALA A 17 -5.59 -11.16 3.37
CA ALA A 17 -5.35 -11.76 4.70
C ALA A 17 -5.20 -10.67 5.78
N ILE A 18 -4.47 -9.59 5.50
CA ILE A 18 -4.36 -8.43 6.39
C ILE A 18 -5.74 -7.79 6.62
N ALA A 19 -6.55 -7.63 5.56
CA ALA A 19 -7.89 -7.07 5.68
C ALA A 19 -8.78 -7.92 6.59
N HIS A 20 -8.75 -9.25 6.47
CA HIS A 20 -9.46 -10.14 7.38
C HIS A 20 -8.97 -10.01 8.83
N SER A 21 -7.66 -9.94 9.06
CA SER A 21 -7.09 -9.79 10.40
C SER A 21 -7.51 -8.48 11.06
N LEU A 22 -7.48 -7.37 10.31
CA LEU A 22 -7.93 -6.06 10.80
C LEU A 22 -9.43 -6.06 11.12
N LYS A 23 -10.24 -6.69 10.27
CA LYS A 23 -11.68 -6.83 10.50
C LYS A 23 -11.97 -7.68 11.75
N ALA A 24 -11.25 -8.78 11.94
CA ALA A 24 -11.37 -9.62 13.13
C ALA A 24 -10.93 -8.87 14.41
N ALA A 25 -9.99 -7.92 14.31
CA ALA A 25 -9.59 -7.03 15.38
C ALA A 25 -10.61 -5.90 15.67
N GLY A 26 -11.73 -5.84 14.96
CA GLY A 26 -12.80 -4.88 15.19
C GLY A 26 -12.65 -3.56 14.44
N HIS A 27 -11.78 -3.49 13.44
CA HIS A 27 -11.67 -2.33 12.58
C HIS A 27 -12.67 -2.34 11.43
N ASP A 28 -13.06 -1.16 10.98
CA ASP A 28 -13.87 -0.98 9.77
C ASP A 28 -12.94 -0.91 8.54
N VAL A 29 -12.92 -1.98 7.75
CA VAL A 29 -11.88 -2.18 6.74
C VAL A 29 -12.38 -1.81 5.35
N VAL A 30 -11.63 -0.94 4.68
CA VAL A 30 -11.75 -0.61 3.25
C VAL A 30 -10.57 -1.22 2.52
N VAL A 31 -10.82 -1.91 1.41
CA VAL A 31 -9.77 -2.44 0.55
C VAL A 31 -9.75 -1.71 -0.78
N THR A 32 -8.56 -1.58 -1.38
CA THR A 32 -8.50 -1.12 -2.76
C THR A 32 -7.99 -2.20 -3.69
N TYR A 33 -8.35 -2.07 -4.96
CA TYR A 33 -7.95 -2.96 -6.02
C TYR A 33 -7.75 -2.16 -7.32
N ARG A 34 -6.80 -2.56 -8.16
CA ARG A 34 -6.59 -1.94 -9.47
C ARG A 34 -7.54 -2.51 -10.51
N SER A 35 -7.68 -3.82 -10.54
CA SER A 35 -8.48 -4.57 -11.50
C SER A 35 -9.04 -5.85 -10.87
N GLY A 36 -9.97 -6.49 -11.57
CA GLY A 36 -10.64 -7.70 -11.08
C GLY A 36 -11.86 -7.38 -10.22
N THR A 37 -12.29 -8.35 -9.44
CA THR A 37 -13.50 -8.26 -8.62
C THR A 37 -13.15 -7.83 -7.19
N PRO A 38 -13.89 -6.89 -6.60
CA PRO A 38 -13.75 -6.58 -5.19
C PRO A 38 -14.09 -7.79 -4.32
N PRO A 39 -13.40 -7.98 -3.18
CA PRO A 39 -13.65 -9.11 -2.30
C PRO A 39 -15.00 -8.94 -1.59
N GLN A 40 -15.74 -10.04 -1.47
CA GLN A 40 -17.02 -10.02 -0.77
C GLN A 40 -16.84 -9.69 0.71
N GLY A 41 -17.80 -8.93 1.26
CA GLY A 41 -17.82 -8.61 2.68
C GLY A 41 -16.86 -7.49 3.12
N PHE A 42 -16.24 -6.77 2.17
CA PHE A 42 -15.45 -5.58 2.43
C PHE A 42 -16.00 -4.37 1.67
N LYS A 43 -15.86 -3.20 2.25
CA LYS A 43 -15.93 -1.92 1.55
C LYS A 43 -14.77 -1.87 0.56
N SER A 44 -15.01 -1.47 -0.67
CA SER A 44 -14.01 -1.58 -1.73
C SER A 44 -14.02 -0.35 -2.63
N VAL A 45 -12.84 0.12 -3.02
CA VAL A 45 -12.65 1.23 -3.96
C VAL A 45 -11.63 0.83 -5.01
N GLN A 46 -11.91 1.11 -6.28
CA GLN A 46 -10.93 0.94 -7.34
C GLN A 46 -9.89 2.06 -7.24
N MET A 47 -8.61 1.69 -7.18
CA MET A 47 -7.50 2.63 -7.04
C MET A 47 -6.22 2.03 -7.61
N ASP A 48 -5.59 2.72 -8.54
CA ASP A 48 -4.27 2.37 -9.07
C ASP A 48 -3.19 3.22 -8.39
N VAL A 49 -2.31 2.58 -7.65
CA VAL A 49 -1.22 3.26 -6.92
C VAL A 49 -0.15 3.84 -7.83
N THR A 50 -0.10 3.42 -9.12
CA THR A 50 0.82 3.97 -10.11
C THR A 50 0.34 5.32 -10.68
N ASN A 51 -0.88 5.73 -10.36
CA ASN A 51 -1.49 6.98 -10.84
C ASN A 51 -1.88 7.88 -9.66
N THR A 52 -1.35 9.10 -9.62
CA THR A 52 -1.58 10.05 -8.51
C THR A 52 -3.06 10.46 -8.43
N GLU A 53 -3.68 10.75 -9.56
CA GLU A 53 -5.09 11.16 -9.64
C GLU A 53 -6.02 10.05 -9.14
N SER A 54 -5.71 8.79 -9.48
CA SER A 54 -6.44 7.62 -8.99
C SER A 54 -6.31 7.46 -7.47
N VAL A 55 -5.12 7.69 -6.91
CA VAL A 55 -4.91 7.67 -5.46
C VAL A 55 -5.70 8.79 -4.78
N ASP A 56 -5.63 10.00 -5.30
CA ASP A 56 -6.35 11.15 -4.73
C ASP A 56 -7.87 10.94 -4.78
N ALA A 57 -8.41 10.45 -5.90
CA ALA A 57 -9.83 10.14 -6.07
C ALA A 57 -10.28 8.98 -5.15
N GLY A 58 -9.47 7.93 -5.05
CA GLY A 58 -9.74 6.79 -4.17
C GLY A 58 -9.85 7.20 -2.71
N PHE A 59 -8.90 8.00 -2.21
CA PHE A 59 -8.96 8.53 -0.84
C PHE A 59 -10.14 9.47 -0.64
N ALA A 60 -10.45 10.36 -1.60
CA ALA A 60 -11.61 11.25 -1.51
C ALA A 60 -12.91 10.47 -1.39
N SER A 61 -13.08 9.43 -2.21
CA SER A 61 -14.24 8.54 -2.15
C SER A 61 -14.37 7.81 -0.80
N ILE A 62 -13.24 7.34 -0.25
CA ILE A 62 -13.23 6.69 1.07
C ILE A 62 -13.62 7.67 2.17
N GLU A 63 -13.03 8.87 2.14
CA GLU A 63 -13.27 9.93 3.14
C GLU A 63 -14.74 10.40 3.12
N GLU A 64 -15.34 10.51 1.95
CA GLU A 64 -16.74 10.90 1.76
C GLU A 64 -17.72 9.83 2.27
N GLN A 65 -17.45 8.57 1.94
CA GLN A 65 -18.39 7.47 2.24
C GLN A 65 -18.29 6.96 3.67
N TRP A 66 -17.09 6.94 4.26
CA TRP A 66 -16.84 6.25 5.53
C TRP A 66 -16.01 7.05 6.52
N GLY A 67 -15.36 8.15 6.08
CA GLY A 67 -14.47 8.97 6.91
C GLY A 67 -13.00 8.69 6.65
N SER A 68 -12.13 9.50 7.28
CA SER A 68 -10.68 9.42 7.06
C SER A 68 -10.08 8.15 7.66
N PRO A 69 -9.30 7.37 6.89
CA PRO A 69 -8.60 6.21 7.40
C PRO A 69 -7.56 6.60 8.47
N GLU A 70 -7.54 5.82 9.56
CA GLU A 70 -6.57 5.96 10.65
C GLU A 70 -5.44 4.94 10.56
N ILE A 71 -5.71 3.78 9.96
CA ILE A 71 -4.72 2.72 9.71
C ILE A 71 -4.61 2.56 8.21
N ILE A 72 -3.43 2.78 7.67
CA ILE A 72 -3.16 2.66 6.24
C ILE A 72 -2.10 1.59 6.04
N VAL A 73 -2.46 0.54 5.29
CA VAL A 73 -1.55 -0.53 4.90
C VAL A 73 -1.22 -0.39 3.41
N ALA A 74 -0.02 0.08 3.13
CA ALA A 74 0.55 0.14 1.79
C ALA A 74 1.09 -1.25 1.43
N ASN A 75 0.22 -2.06 0.80
CA ASN A 75 0.50 -3.45 0.42
C ASN A 75 0.49 -3.66 -1.10
N ALA A 76 -0.21 -2.80 -1.87
CA ALA A 76 -0.27 -2.94 -3.32
C ALA A 76 1.14 -2.99 -3.93
N GLY A 77 1.36 -3.97 -4.77
CA GLY A 77 2.64 -4.17 -5.44
C GLY A 77 2.57 -5.25 -6.51
N ILE A 78 3.63 -5.32 -7.30
CA ILE A 78 3.83 -6.30 -8.38
C ILE A 78 5.22 -6.91 -8.29
N THR A 79 5.40 -8.07 -8.90
CA THR A 79 6.70 -8.66 -9.20
C THR A 79 6.82 -8.87 -10.71
N LYS A 80 8.03 -8.68 -11.24
CA LYS A 80 8.41 -9.05 -12.61
C LYS A 80 9.81 -9.67 -12.53
N ASP A 81 9.82 -10.96 -12.25
CA ASP A 81 11.05 -11.70 -12.03
C ASP A 81 11.74 -12.01 -13.35
N GLY A 82 13.06 -11.87 -13.40
CA GLY A 82 13.87 -12.12 -14.59
C GLY A 82 15.37 -12.00 -14.30
N LEU A 83 16.19 -12.69 -15.10
CA LEU A 83 17.64 -12.54 -14.99
C LEU A 83 18.03 -11.09 -15.34
N VAL A 84 18.90 -10.48 -14.54
CA VAL A 84 19.31 -9.07 -14.71
C VAL A 84 19.79 -8.76 -16.13
N MET A 85 20.51 -9.69 -16.76
CA MET A 85 21.01 -9.53 -18.13
C MET A 85 19.93 -9.53 -19.21
N ARG A 86 18.68 -9.90 -18.88
CA ARG A 86 17.53 -9.95 -19.79
C ARG A 86 16.38 -9.06 -19.32
N MET A 87 16.51 -8.41 -18.17
CA MET A 87 15.49 -7.54 -17.63
C MET A 87 15.48 -6.23 -18.44
N SER A 88 14.32 -5.84 -18.92
CA SER A 88 14.17 -4.56 -19.60
C SER A 88 14.07 -3.41 -18.57
N ASP A 89 14.41 -2.20 -19.01
CA ASP A 89 14.22 -0.99 -18.18
C ASP A 89 12.76 -0.84 -17.77
N GLU A 90 11.81 -1.14 -18.67
CA GLU A 90 10.36 -1.10 -18.39
C GLU A 90 9.96 -2.09 -17.29
N ASP A 91 10.50 -3.31 -17.28
CA ASP A 91 10.22 -4.28 -16.23
C ASP A 91 10.78 -3.83 -14.89
N PHE A 92 11.98 -3.24 -14.88
CA PHE A 92 12.56 -2.66 -13.68
C PHE A 92 11.74 -1.47 -13.19
N GLU A 93 11.49 -0.48 -14.04
CA GLU A 93 10.80 0.76 -13.70
C GLU A 93 9.36 0.51 -13.24
N SER A 94 8.64 -0.42 -13.87
CA SER A 94 7.26 -0.73 -13.48
C SER A 94 7.17 -1.32 -12.07
N VAL A 95 8.15 -2.10 -11.62
CA VAL A 95 8.21 -2.62 -10.25
C VAL A 95 8.53 -1.49 -9.27
N ILE A 96 9.49 -0.61 -9.60
CA ILE A 96 9.81 0.56 -8.78
C ILE A 96 8.60 1.50 -8.69
N ASP A 97 7.93 1.79 -9.79
CA ASP A 97 6.78 2.69 -9.80
C ASP A 97 5.59 2.16 -8.97
N ALA A 98 5.25 0.89 -9.14
CA ALA A 98 4.15 0.30 -8.39
C ALA A 98 4.46 0.15 -6.90
N ASN A 99 5.64 -0.37 -6.55
CA ASN A 99 5.93 -0.80 -5.20
C ASN A 99 6.53 0.31 -4.32
N LEU A 100 7.40 1.15 -4.87
CA LEU A 100 8.05 2.24 -4.13
C LEU A 100 7.30 3.55 -4.31
N THR A 101 7.18 4.03 -5.56
CA THR A 101 6.52 5.31 -5.84
C THR A 101 5.03 5.25 -5.52
N GLY A 102 4.38 4.10 -5.75
CA GLY A 102 2.99 3.85 -5.36
C GLY A 102 2.79 3.91 -3.86
N ALA A 103 3.65 3.26 -3.08
CA ALA A 103 3.62 3.34 -1.62
C ALA A 103 3.83 4.78 -1.13
N PHE A 104 4.75 5.53 -1.75
CA PHE A 104 4.95 6.95 -1.47
C PHE A 104 3.71 7.79 -1.79
N ARG A 105 3.04 7.58 -2.94
CA ARG A 105 1.80 8.30 -3.29
C ARG A 105 0.72 8.08 -2.24
N VAL A 106 0.52 6.83 -1.83
CA VAL A 106 -0.42 6.44 -0.76
C VAL A 106 -0.07 7.13 0.56
N ALA A 107 1.20 7.07 0.98
CA ALA A 107 1.68 7.71 2.20
C ALA A 107 1.47 9.22 2.18
N ARG A 108 1.88 9.88 1.09
CA ARG A 108 1.71 11.33 0.91
C ARG A 108 0.25 11.76 1.01
N ARG A 109 -0.67 11.02 0.36
CA ARG A 109 -2.10 11.33 0.42
C ARG A 109 -2.68 11.07 1.81
N ALA A 110 -2.34 9.95 2.43
CA ALA A 110 -2.79 9.58 3.76
C ALA A 110 -2.37 10.60 4.85
N THR A 111 -1.17 11.15 4.75
CA THR A 111 -0.62 12.09 5.73
C THR A 111 -1.53 13.29 5.96
N LYS A 112 -2.23 13.78 4.94
CA LYS A 112 -3.20 14.89 5.08
C LYS A 112 -4.31 14.57 6.08
N GLY A 113 -4.86 13.36 6.03
CA GLY A 113 -5.91 12.89 6.95
C GLY A 113 -5.34 12.63 8.35
N LEU A 114 -4.20 11.93 8.43
CA LEU A 114 -3.55 11.58 9.70
C LEU A 114 -3.15 12.82 10.53
N LEU A 115 -2.64 13.87 9.88
CA LEU A 115 -2.31 15.13 10.55
C LEU A 115 -3.55 15.83 11.13
N LYS A 116 -4.68 15.81 10.40
CA LYS A 116 -5.95 16.36 10.92
C LYS A 116 -6.48 15.57 12.11
N LEU A 117 -6.38 14.24 12.04
CA LEU A 117 -6.81 13.33 13.11
C LEU A 117 -5.87 13.36 14.32
N LYS A 118 -4.63 13.83 14.15
CA LYS A 118 -3.54 13.81 15.17
C LYS A 118 -3.27 12.41 15.70
N ARG A 119 -3.61 11.38 14.95
CA ARG A 119 -3.41 9.95 15.27
C ARG A 119 -3.46 9.12 14.01
N GLY A 120 -2.90 7.92 14.07
CA GLY A 120 -2.99 6.90 13.03
C GLY A 120 -1.73 6.07 12.89
N ARG A 121 -1.75 5.16 11.92
CA ARG A 121 -0.64 4.26 11.58
C ARG A 121 -0.50 4.14 10.09
N LEU A 122 0.73 4.24 9.62
CA LEU A 122 1.10 3.97 8.25
C LEU A 122 2.02 2.74 8.25
N ILE A 123 1.59 1.68 7.61
CA ILE A 123 2.24 0.37 7.59
C ILE A 123 2.62 0.05 6.16
N PHE A 124 3.90 -0.26 5.91
CA PHE A 124 4.38 -0.71 4.62
C PHE A 124 4.63 -2.21 4.66
N VAL A 125 4.09 -2.94 3.70
CA VAL A 125 4.34 -4.38 3.55
C VAL A 125 5.58 -4.56 2.68
N GLY A 126 6.68 -4.93 3.30
CA GLY A 126 7.95 -5.23 2.63
C GLY A 126 8.20 -6.74 2.50
N SER A 127 9.46 -7.11 2.24
CA SER A 127 9.90 -8.50 2.15
C SER A 127 11.32 -8.66 2.68
N VAL A 128 11.65 -9.85 3.16
CA VAL A 128 13.01 -10.24 3.55
C VAL A 128 13.99 -10.21 2.36
N VAL A 129 13.48 -10.33 1.13
CA VAL A 129 14.27 -10.30 -0.10
C VAL A 129 15.10 -9.02 -0.24
N GLY A 130 14.65 -7.90 0.32
CA GLY A 130 15.45 -6.69 0.38
C GLY A 130 16.73 -6.82 1.21
N ALA A 131 16.70 -7.65 2.26
CA ALA A 131 17.85 -7.84 3.14
C ALA A 131 18.83 -8.92 2.64
N VAL A 132 18.31 -9.97 1.98
CA VAL A 132 19.11 -11.14 1.60
C VAL A 132 19.33 -11.28 0.09
N GLY A 133 18.57 -10.54 -0.71
CA GLY A 133 18.53 -10.69 -2.16
C GLY A 133 17.77 -11.96 -2.59
N SER A 134 17.46 -12.03 -3.88
CA SER A 134 16.89 -13.21 -4.53
C SER A 134 17.28 -13.23 -6.00
N ALA A 135 17.67 -14.37 -6.50
CA ALA A 135 17.99 -14.54 -7.92
C ALA A 135 16.77 -14.18 -8.79
N GLY A 136 17.00 -13.36 -9.82
CA GLY A 136 15.94 -12.91 -10.71
C GLY A 136 15.04 -11.79 -10.17
N GLN A 137 15.32 -11.24 -8.99
CA GLN A 137 14.50 -10.22 -8.35
C GLN A 137 15.26 -8.92 -8.06
N VAL A 138 16.15 -8.50 -8.95
CA VAL A 138 16.96 -7.28 -8.74
C VAL A 138 16.09 -6.03 -8.58
N ASN A 139 15.02 -5.89 -9.37
CA ASN A 139 14.04 -4.81 -9.27
C ASN A 139 13.27 -4.85 -7.95
N TYR A 140 12.77 -6.03 -7.57
CA TYR A 140 12.00 -6.22 -6.35
C TYR A 140 12.85 -6.01 -5.09
N SER A 141 14.08 -6.56 -5.06
CA SER A 141 15.03 -6.37 -3.94
C SER A 141 15.42 -4.91 -3.75
N SER A 142 15.63 -4.18 -4.85
CA SER A 142 16.06 -2.77 -4.82
C SER A 142 15.04 -1.86 -4.14
N TYR A 143 13.73 -2.00 -4.43
CA TYR A 143 12.73 -1.13 -3.81
C TYR A 143 12.53 -1.42 -2.32
N ILE A 144 12.68 -2.68 -1.89
CA ILE A 144 12.46 -3.06 -0.49
C ILE A 144 13.55 -2.47 0.41
N GLN A 145 14.79 -2.39 -0.03
CA GLN A 145 15.87 -1.72 0.70
C GLN A 145 15.51 -0.26 1.03
N ILE A 146 14.87 0.44 0.10
CA ILE A 146 14.48 1.84 0.28
C ILE A 146 13.29 1.97 1.24
N ASN A 147 12.34 1.02 1.23
CA ASN A 147 11.17 1.06 2.12
C ASN A 147 11.49 0.91 3.61
N ILE A 148 12.58 0.24 3.95
CA ILE A 148 13.02 0.11 5.35
C ILE A 148 13.40 1.47 5.96
N ILE A 149 13.83 2.41 5.15
CA ILE A 149 14.25 3.75 5.57
C ILE A 149 13.06 4.67 5.86
N PHE A 150 11.91 4.45 5.21
CA PHE A 150 10.72 5.32 5.35
C PHE A 150 9.93 5.14 6.65
N LEU A 151 10.21 4.11 7.44
CA LEU A 151 9.38 3.71 8.58
C LEU A 151 9.58 4.55 9.85
N TYR A 152 10.50 5.52 9.90
CA TYR A 152 10.90 6.09 11.20
C TYR A 152 10.69 7.58 11.39
N ASP A 153 10.13 8.32 10.47
CA ASP A 153 9.97 9.76 10.70
C ASP A 153 8.53 10.26 10.57
N ASN A 154 8.12 10.91 11.66
CA ASN A 154 7.07 11.91 11.75
C ASN A 154 5.62 11.49 12.01
N ILE A 155 5.38 10.66 13.02
CA ILE A 155 4.24 10.91 13.91
C ILE A 155 4.74 10.97 15.36
N LYS A 156 5.83 11.67 15.62
CA LYS A 156 6.18 12.12 16.96
C LYS A 156 5.64 13.52 17.17
N LYS A 157 4.76 13.60 18.15
CA LYS A 157 4.22 14.80 18.78
C LYS A 157 5.27 15.88 19.01
N ASN A 158 4.89 17.09 18.70
CA ASN A 158 5.04 18.16 19.67
C ASN A 158 3.71 18.34 20.41
#